data_d5af3ceceb739dda08851d49bbd40143
#
_entry.id   d5af3ceceb739dda08851d49bbd40143
#
_cell.length_a   1.000
_cell.length_b   1.000
_cell.length_c   1.000
_cell.angle_alpha   90.00
_cell.angle_beta   90.00
_cell.angle_gamma   90.00
#
_symmetry.space_group_name_H-M   'P 1'
#
loop_
_entity.id
_entity.type
_entity.pdbx_description
1 polymer ?
#
loop_
_entity_poly.entity_id
_entity_poly.type
_entity_poly.pdbx_seq_one_letter_code
_entity_poly.pdbx_strand_id
1 'polypeptide(L)'
;MRQPPLRPLHSEASLSKLKLKQLDRLSTDDIMRSLMPGQETCLKARPDGTLLEGHHRIQLLRARGVDVDALPREIVPKPLLSE
;
A
#
# COMPACT_ATOMS: atom_id res chain seq x y z
N MET A 1 5.74 -19.37 1.91
CA MET A 1 6.78 -18.34 1.84
C MET A 1 6.22 -16.99 2.24
N ARG A 2 6.99 -16.26 3.00
CA ARG A 2 6.56 -14.92 3.39
C ARG A 2 6.83 -13.93 2.27
N GLN A 3 5.89 -13.01 2.12
CA GLN A 3 6.11 -11.88 1.24
C GLN A 3 7.14 -10.95 1.88
N PRO A 4 7.97 -10.27 1.07
CA PRO A 4 8.85 -9.25 1.64
C PRO A 4 8.03 -8.14 2.28
N PRO A 5 8.54 -7.51 3.35
CA PRO A 5 7.81 -6.40 3.96
C PRO A 5 7.64 -5.25 2.98
N LEU A 6 6.52 -4.56 3.09
CA LEU A 6 6.25 -3.40 2.27
C LEU A 6 7.14 -2.25 2.70
N ARG A 7 7.84 -1.68 1.74
CA ARG A 7 8.70 -0.53 1.98
C ARG A 7 8.21 0.64 1.14
N PRO A 8 7.98 1.81 1.75
CA PRO A 8 7.47 2.95 0.99
C PRO A 8 8.48 3.42 -0.04
N LEU A 9 7.97 3.77 -1.22
CA LEU A 9 8.78 4.41 -2.25
C LEU A 9 9.07 5.85 -1.87
N HIS A 10 8.14 6.47 -1.15
CA HIS A 10 8.27 7.84 -0.66
C HIS A 10 8.30 7.84 0.86
N SER A 11 8.95 8.85 1.45
CA SER A 11 8.97 8.97 2.90
C SER A 11 7.59 9.34 3.43
N GLU A 12 7.36 9.04 4.71
CA GLU A 12 6.09 9.43 5.36
C GLU A 12 5.88 10.94 5.30
N ALA A 13 6.95 11.70 5.37
CA ALA A 13 6.85 13.16 5.34
C ALA A 13 6.31 13.68 4.02
N SER A 14 6.40 12.90 2.94
CA SER A 14 5.89 13.29 1.64
C SER A 14 4.41 13.00 1.46
N LEU A 15 3.79 12.28 2.42
CA LEU A 15 2.37 11.95 2.32
C LEU A 15 1.50 13.15 2.71
N SER A 16 0.41 13.33 1.98
CA SER A 16 -0.52 14.42 2.24
C SER A 16 -1.29 14.18 3.54
N LYS A 17 -1.16 15.10 4.48
CA LYS A 17 -1.91 15.03 5.74
C LYS A 17 -3.42 15.15 5.51
N LEU A 18 -3.81 15.95 4.53
CA LEU A 18 -5.22 16.09 4.21
C LEU A 18 -5.80 14.79 3.67
N LYS A 19 -5.07 14.14 2.81
CA LYS A 19 -5.51 12.86 2.25
C LYS A 19 -5.58 11.78 3.32
N LEU A 20 -4.62 11.75 4.23
CA LEU A 20 -4.65 10.82 5.36
C LEU A 20 -5.89 11.07 6.23
N LYS A 21 -6.21 12.34 6.46
CA LYS A 21 -7.38 12.70 7.25
C LYS A 21 -8.67 12.25 6.59
N GLN A 22 -8.76 12.43 5.28
CA GLN A 22 -9.92 12.00 4.52
C GLN A 22 -10.10 10.49 4.57
N LEU A 23 -9.01 9.75 4.41
CA LEU A 23 -9.03 8.29 4.47
C LEU A 23 -9.34 7.78 5.87
N ASP A 24 -8.95 8.53 6.89
CA ASP A 24 -9.16 8.11 8.28
C ASP A 24 -10.63 8.04 8.66
N ARG A 25 -11.50 8.61 7.84
CA ARG A 25 -12.95 8.51 8.03
C ARG A 25 -13.50 7.15 7.63
N LEU A 26 -12.73 6.41 6.83
CA LEU A 26 -13.16 5.10 6.36
C LEU A 26 -12.87 4.04 7.43
N SER A 27 -13.68 3.00 7.45
CA SER A 27 -13.41 1.87 8.33
C SER A 27 -12.17 1.12 7.85
N THR A 28 -11.55 0.41 8.76
CA THR A 28 -10.39 -0.43 8.42
C THR A 28 -10.76 -1.43 7.32
N ASP A 29 -11.95 -2.05 7.44
CA ASP A 29 -12.40 -3.02 6.44
C ASP A 29 -12.58 -2.40 5.06
N ASP A 30 -13.11 -1.19 4.99
CA ASP A 30 -13.29 -0.51 3.71
C ASP A 30 -11.95 -0.20 3.06
N ILE A 31 -10.99 0.25 3.86
CA ILE A 31 -9.65 0.54 3.36
C ILE A 31 -8.99 -0.75 2.86
N MET A 32 -9.08 -1.81 3.64
CA MET A 32 -8.49 -3.10 3.26
C MET A 32 -9.12 -3.65 1.99
N ARG A 33 -10.45 -3.53 1.87
CA ARG A 33 -11.16 -4.00 0.70
C ARG A 33 -10.72 -3.27 -0.57
N SER A 34 -10.46 -1.96 -0.46
CA SER A 34 -10.02 -1.17 -1.60
C SER A 34 -8.60 -1.55 -2.06
N LEU A 35 -7.85 -2.22 -1.21
CA LEU A 35 -6.48 -2.65 -1.53
C LEU A 35 -6.41 -4.05 -2.12
N MET A 36 -7.52 -4.78 -2.14
CA MET A 36 -7.52 -6.17 -2.60
C MET A 36 -7.20 -6.26 -4.10
N PRO A 37 -6.47 -7.30 -4.52
CA PRO A 37 -6.21 -7.53 -5.94
C PRO A 37 -7.51 -7.61 -6.73
N GLY A 38 -7.51 -7.05 -7.92
CA GLY A 38 -8.70 -6.97 -8.75
C GLY A 38 -9.37 -5.62 -8.71
N GLN A 39 -9.08 -4.82 -7.69
CA GLN A 39 -9.55 -3.44 -7.64
C GLN A 39 -8.60 -2.56 -8.46
N GLU A 40 -9.15 -1.51 -9.06
CA GLU A 40 -8.36 -0.59 -9.87
C GLU A 40 -7.25 0.06 -9.06
N THR A 41 -7.53 0.37 -7.81
CA THR A 41 -6.58 1.02 -6.91
C THR A 41 -5.99 0.05 -5.90
N CYS A 42 -5.84 -1.21 -6.28
CA CYS A 42 -5.34 -2.23 -5.37
C CYS A 42 -3.90 -1.96 -4.94
N LEU A 43 -3.51 -2.66 -3.89
CA LEU A 43 -2.15 -2.60 -3.39
C LEU A 43 -1.19 -3.16 -4.43
N LYS A 44 -0.22 -2.36 -4.83
CA LYS A 44 0.79 -2.76 -5.82
C LYS A 44 2.18 -2.59 -5.24
N ALA A 45 3.01 -3.57 -5.47
CA ALA A 45 4.37 -3.56 -4.96
C ALA A 45 5.30 -4.28 -5.93
N ARG A 46 6.57 -3.97 -5.85
CA ARG A 46 7.60 -4.69 -6.59
C ARG A 46 7.89 -6.02 -5.91
N PRO A 47 8.55 -6.95 -6.60
CA PRO A 47 8.88 -8.24 -5.98
C PRO A 47 9.69 -8.13 -4.71
N ASP A 48 10.47 -7.06 -4.54
CA ASP A 48 11.27 -6.85 -3.32
C ASP A 48 10.49 -6.18 -2.19
N GLY A 49 9.21 -5.89 -2.41
CA GLY A 49 8.36 -5.26 -1.41
C GLY A 49 8.25 -3.75 -1.52
N THR A 50 8.91 -3.12 -2.50
CA THR A 50 8.78 -1.67 -2.67
C THR A 50 7.36 -1.31 -3.05
N LEU A 51 6.75 -0.47 -2.23
CA LEU A 51 5.34 -0.09 -2.40
C LEU A 51 5.19 0.90 -3.54
N LEU A 52 4.32 0.58 -4.50
CA LEU A 52 4.07 1.42 -5.66
C LEU A 52 2.74 2.16 -5.59
N GLU A 53 1.73 1.53 -5.00
CA GLU A 53 0.41 2.12 -4.90
C GLU A 53 -0.17 1.85 -3.53
N GLY A 54 -0.84 2.83 -2.96
CA GLY A 54 -1.50 2.67 -1.67
C GLY A 54 -0.72 3.21 -0.49
N HIS A 55 0.23 4.11 -0.70
CA HIS A 55 1.08 4.65 0.36
C HIS A 55 0.27 5.20 1.54
N HIS A 56 -0.74 6.04 1.26
CA HIS A 56 -1.55 6.65 2.32
C HIS A 56 -2.34 5.60 3.08
N ARG A 57 -2.95 4.65 2.37
CA ARG A 57 -3.74 3.61 3.00
C ARG A 57 -2.89 2.67 3.84
N ILE A 58 -1.72 2.31 3.36
CA ILE A 58 -0.81 1.45 4.10
C ILE A 58 -0.32 2.15 5.37
N GLN A 59 0.03 3.43 5.26
CA GLN A 59 0.45 4.20 6.42
C GLN A 59 -0.65 4.22 7.48
N LEU A 60 -1.88 4.45 7.07
CA LEU A 60 -3.01 4.53 7.95
C LEU A 60 -3.30 3.19 8.62
N LEU A 61 -3.29 2.11 7.85
CA LEU A 61 -3.54 0.77 8.40
C LEU A 61 -2.44 0.35 9.36
N ARG A 62 -1.20 0.71 9.05
CA ARG A 62 -0.08 0.41 9.94
C ARG A 62 -0.24 1.12 11.27
N ALA A 63 -0.69 2.37 11.23
CA ALA A 63 -0.98 3.14 12.43
C ALA A 63 -2.12 2.55 13.26
N ARG A 64 -3.02 1.83 12.60
CA ARG A 64 -4.14 1.15 13.28
C ARG A 64 -3.78 -0.24 13.80
N GLY A 65 -2.54 -0.66 13.61
CA GLY A 65 -2.08 -1.96 14.11
C GLY A 65 -2.33 -3.12 13.17
N VAL A 66 -2.68 -2.84 11.92
CA VAL A 66 -2.90 -3.90 10.92
C VAL A 66 -1.55 -4.39 10.39
N ASP A 67 -1.43 -5.72 10.25
CA ASP A 67 -0.24 -6.31 9.65
C ASP A 67 -0.32 -6.18 8.12
N VAL A 68 0.11 -5.02 7.64
CA VAL A 68 0.00 -4.69 6.21
C VAL A 68 0.90 -5.57 5.34
N ASP A 69 1.96 -6.11 5.92
CA ASP A 69 2.88 -6.97 5.18
C ASP A 69 2.25 -8.31 4.83
N ALA A 70 1.18 -8.68 5.51
CA ALA A 70 0.45 -9.91 5.25
C ALA A 70 -0.68 -9.72 4.23
N LEU A 71 -0.97 -8.48 3.82
CA LEU A 71 -2.05 -8.22 2.89
C LEU A 71 -1.70 -8.73 1.48
N PRO A 72 -2.70 -9.26 0.75
CA PRO A 72 -2.48 -9.61 -0.66
C PRO A 72 -2.09 -8.37 -1.45
N ARG A 73 -1.22 -8.55 -2.41
CA ARG A 73 -0.74 -7.44 -3.23
C ARG A 73 -0.59 -7.89 -4.68
N GLU A 74 -0.72 -6.94 -5.59
CA GLU A 74 -0.39 -7.19 -6.98
C GLU A 74 1.11 -6.92 -7.15
N ILE A 75 1.83 -7.89 -7.70
CA ILE A 75 3.27 -7.72 -7.91
C ILE A 75 3.48 -7.14 -9.30
N VAL A 76 4.15 -5.99 -9.33
CA VAL A 76 4.48 -5.29 -10.56
C VAL A 76 5.98 -5.44 -10.77
N PRO A 77 6.41 -6.24 -11.74
CA PRO A 77 7.84 -6.41 -11.97
C PRO A 77 8.45 -5.11 -12.50
N LYS A 78 9.74 -4.97 -12.27
CA LYS A 78 10.47 -3.82 -12.75
C LYS A 78 10.34 -3.76 -14.28
N PRO A 79 9.95 -2.62 -14.85
CA PRO A 79 9.80 -2.55 -16.32
C PRO A 79 11.12 -2.83 -17.02
N LEU A 80 11.05 -3.69 -18.01
CA LEU A 80 12.24 -4.01 -18.79
C LEU A 80 12.67 -2.87 -19.67
N LEU A 81 11.70 -2.05 -20.03
CA LEU A 81 11.94 -0.94 -20.93
C LEU A 81 12.28 0.34 -20.23
N SER A 82 12.41 0.29 -18.98
CA SER A 82 12.77 1.49 -18.23
C SER A 82 14.14 2.01 -18.64
N GLU A 83 14.79 1.22 -19.34
CA GLU A 83 16.06 1.59 -19.94
C GLU A 83 15.85 2.35 -21.20
#